data_4a03f446a604b4ea420ed835ff8635fb
#
_entry.id   4a03f446a604b4ea420ed835ff8635fb
#
_cell.length_a   1.000
_cell.length_b   1.000
_cell.length_c   1.000
_cell.angle_alpha   90.00
_cell.angle_beta   90.00
_cell.angle_gamma   90.00
#
_symmetry.space_group_name_H-M   'P 1'
#
loop_
_entity.id
_entity.type
_entity.pdbx_description
1 polymer ?
#
loop_
_entity_poly.entity_id
_entity_poly.type
_entity_poly.pdbx_seq_one_letter_code
_entity_poly.pdbx_strand_id
1 'polypeptide(L)'
;MTASAIRSATGCATPLTRLRRALPPVLLPILALGMFASIDALQTQMRLPEHALFMSTGDTVELTGVIRAPLPSVPPALRLTISPDSVPVTLSGVTTSQRTLSDDTVWRAKLTLGEAPAHIAFKADISFPDLHHEASQSWQIDAWPDRTSMQEASPSLLVSKLGIEPLHAAFACLISALLLALLYPALYFIDRRTLARSGCLRVFHARTSGPDTLLYCVQPERDAPVRGTAYRVLSATGQLLGMAVLADSGRRHCVFRLHAARARAG
;
A
#
# COMPACT_ATOMS: atom_id res chain seq x y z
N MET A 1 46.07 23.03 -33.26
CA MET A 1 44.61 23.28 -33.39
C MET A 1 43.87 21.95 -33.28
N THR A 2 43.52 21.54 -32.10
CA THR A 2 42.81 20.32 -31.81
C THR A 2 41.33 20.66 -31.69
N ALA A 3 40.55 20.19 -32.65
CA ALA A 3 39.12 20.37 -32.69
C ALA A 3 38.49 19.69 -31.47
N SER A 4 38.06 20.50 -30.52
CA SER A 4 37.32 20.07 -29.32
C SER A 4 36.00 19.49 -29.77
N ALA A 5 35.86 18.17 -29.70
CA ALA A 5 34.61 17.46 -29.99
C ALA A 5 33.55 17.92 -28.96
N ILE A 6 32.75 18.90 -29.37
CA ILE A 6 31.58 19.35 -28.63
C ILE A 6 30.52 18.25 -28.75
N ARG A 7 30.47 17.31 -27.80
CA ARG A 7 29.34 16.39 -27.68
C ARG A 7 28.12 17.22 -27.27
N SER A 8 27.24 17.47 -28.22
CA SER A 8 25.97 18.15 -28.00
C SER A 8 25.03 17.20 -27.23
N ALA A 9 25.00 17.33 -25.91
CA ALA A 9 23.98 16.68 -25.10
C ALA A 9 22.68 17.50 -25.19
N THR A 10 21.85 17.18 -26.18
CA THR A 10 20.47 17.65 -26.21
C THR A 10 19.71 17.05 -25.04
N GLY A 11 19.36 17.90 -24.07
CA GLY A 11 18.35 17.61 -23.06
C GLY A 11 18.63 16.47 -22.08
N CYS A 12 19.50 16.69 -21.08
CA CYS A 12 19.71 15.72 -19.99
C CYS A 12 18.53 15.56 -19.01
N ALA A 13 17.41 16.24 -19.23
CA ALA A 13 16.20 16.02 -18.43
C ALA A 13 15.43 14.82 -19.01
N THR A 14 15.72 13.63 -18.49
CA THR A 14 14.99 12.43 -18.89
C THR A 14 13.55 12.51 -18.38
N PRO A 15 12.55 11.95 -19.09
CA PRO A 15 11.17 11.85 -18.59
C PRO A 15 11.11 11.12 -17.23
N LEU A 16 12.06 10.24 -16.97
CA LEU A 16 12.23 9.52 -15.69
C LEU A 16 12.49 10.45 -14.50
N THR A 17 13.23 11.54 -14.71
CA THR A 17 13.48 12.55 -13.65
C THR A 17 12.19 13.27 -13.24
N ARG A 18 11.31 13.55 -14.21
CA ARG A 18 10.01 14.17 -13.94
C ARG A 18 9.09 13.20 -13.18
N LEU A 19 9.02 11.95 -13.63
CA LEU A 19 8.25 10.89 -12.98
C LEU A 19 8.69 10.70 -11.53
N ARG A 20 10.00 10.59 -11.29
CA ARG A 20 10.55 10.45 -9.95
C ARG A 20 10.18 11.61 -9.01
N ARG A 21 10.12 12.85 -9.52
CA ARG A 21 9.71 14.02 -8.73
C ARG A 21 8.22 14.04 -8.40
N ALA A 22 7.41 13.38 -9.23
CA ALA A 22 5.98 13.28 -9.00
C ALA A 22 5.60 12.17 -7.98
N LEU A 23 6.48 11.20 -7.69
CA LEU A 23 6.19 10.09 -6.78
C LEU A 23 5.97 10.51 -5.32
N PRO A 24 6.83 11.35 -4.67
CA PRO A 24 6.65 11.72 -3.27
C PRO A 24 5.31 12.41 -2.98
N PRO A 25 4.83 13.39 -3.77
CA PRO A 25 3.54 14.02 -3.52
C PRO A 25 2.33 13.07 -3.71
N VAL A 26 2.48 11.97 -4.47
CA VAL A 26 1.43 10.95 -4.63
C VAL A 26 1.46 9.96 -3.46
N LEU A 27 2.64 9.63 -2.95
CA LEU A 27 2.80 8.68 -1.85
C LEU A 27 2.13 9.18 -0.56
N LEU A 28 2.22 10.46 -0.26
CA LEU A 28 1.72 11.05 0.98
C LEU A 28 0.19 10.90 1.14
N PRO A 29 -0.66 11.24 0.16
CA PRO A 29 -2.11 11.02 0.27
C PRO A 29 -2.48 9.53 0.34
N ILE A 30 -1.75 8.63 -0.33
CA ILE A 30 -1.98 7.18 -0.22
C ILE A 30 -1.72 6.70 1.20
N LEU A 31 -0.62 7.12 1.82
CA LEU A 31 -0.32 6.78 3.21
C LEU A 31 -1.35 7.36 4.18
N ALA A 32 -1.77 8.60 3.97
CA ALA A 32 -2.80 9.24 4.79
C ALA A 32 -4.14 8.50 4.70
N LEU A 33 -4.55 8.10 3.49
CA LEU A 33 -5.77 7.32 3.28
C LEU A 33 -5.65 5.92 3.92
N GLY A 34 -4.50 5.26 3.78
CA GLY A 34 -4.25 3.96 4.41
C GLY A 34 -4.28 4.03 5.93
N MET A 35 -3.73 5.09 6.52
CA MET A 35 -3.79 5.33 7.96
C MET A 35 -5.23 5.60 8.42
N PHE A 36 -5.99 6.43 7.69
CA PHE A 36 -7.40 6.68 7.97
C PHE A 36 -8.21 5.38 7.91
N ALA A 37 -8.04 4.57 6.87
CA ALA A 37 -8.71 3.28 6.72
C ALA A 37 -8.35 2.30 7.86
N SER A 38 -7.09 2.28 8.31
CA SER A 38 -6.66 1.46 9.44
C SER A 38 -7.30 1.90 10.76
N ILE A 39 -7.42 3.20 10.99
CA ILE A 39 -8.08 3.76 12.18
C ILE A 39 -9.58 3.42 12.15
N ASP A 40 -10.24 3.58 11.00
CA ASP A 40 -11.66 3.26 10.83
C ASP A 40 -11.93 1.76 11.06
N ALA A 41 -11.05 0.87 10.55
CA ALA A 41 -11.11 -0.57 10.81
C ALA A 41 -10.98 -0.88 12.31
N LEU A 42 -10.01 -0.28 12.97
CA LEU A 42 -9.77 -0.50 14.40
C LEU A 42 -10.95 0.00 15.25
N GLN A 43 -11.45 1.20 14.97
CA GLN A 43 -12.61 1.76 15.67
C GLN A 43 -13.85 0.90 15.47
N THR A 44 -14.08 0.40 14.25
CA THR A 44 -15.18 -0.51 13.94
C THR A 44 -15.05 -1.78 14.76
N GLN A 45 -13.87 -2.39 14.78
CA GLN A 45 -13.62 -3.62 15.53
C GLN A 45 -13.79 -3.44 17.05
N MET A 46 -13.40 -2.27 17.61
CA MET A 46 -13.59 -1.97 19.02
C MET A 46 -15.05 -1.72 19.42
N ARG A 47 -15.89 -1.28 18.48
CA ARG A 47 -17.32 -1.01 18.73
C ARG A 47 -18.20 -2.23 18.57
N LEU A 48 -17.74 -3.22 17.84
CA LEU A 48 -18.49 -4.45 17.61
C LEU A 48 -18.25 -5.44 18.78
N PRO A 49 -19.29 -6.09 19.28
CA PRO A 49 -19.14 -7.18 20.22
C PRO A 49 -18.39 -8.35 19.57
N GLU A 50 -17.77 -9.18 20.39
CA GLU A 50 -17.17 -10.44 19.90
C GLU A 50 -18.23 -11.26 19.15
N HIS A 51 -17.86 -11.74 17.97
CA HIS A 51 -18.76 -12.50 17.09
C HIS A 51 -20.01 -11.73 16.59
N ALA A 52 -19.91 -10.41 16.42
CA ALA A 52 -20.93 -9.64 15.72
C ALA A 52 -20.86 -9.90 14.21
N LEU A 53 -22.02 -10.13 13.59
CA LEU A 53 -22.17 -10.32 12.15
C LEU A 53 -23.24 -9.38 11.60
N PHE A 54 -23.00 -8.84 10.42
CA PHE A 54 -23.98 -8.06 9.65
C PHE A 54 -24.36 -8.84 8.41
N MET A 55 -25.64 -9.03 8.21
CA MET A 55 -26.17 -9.80 7.08
C MET A 55 -27.31 -9.06 6.42
N SER A 56 -27.42 -9.13 5.09
CA SER A 56 -28.60 -8.73 4.36
C SER A 56 -29.41 -9.94 3.91
N THR A 57 -30.68 -9.74 3.59
CA THR A 57 -31.55 -10.78 3.04
C THR A 57 -30.87 -11.55 1.91
N GLY A 58 -30.85 -12.86 2.01
CA GLY A 58 -30.23 -13.76 1.03
C GLY A 58 -28.72 -13.97 1.20
N ASP A 59 -28.05 -13.24 2.12
CA ASP A 59 -26.62 -13.44 2.38
C ASP A 59 -26.36 -14.80 3.04
N THR A 60 -25.22 -15.39 2.67
CA THR A 60 -24.70 -16.61 3.31
C THR A 60 -23.34 -16.32 3.89
N VAL A 61 -23.16 -16.54 5.18
CA VAL A 61 -21.91 -16.33 5.91
C VAL A 61 -21.39 -17.66 6.43
N GLU A 62 -20.09 -17.89 6.30
CA GLU A 62 -19.42 -19.06 6.89
C GLU A 62 -19.07 -18.76 8.35
N LEU A 63 -19.68 -19.52 9.26
CA LEU A 63 -19.34 -19.52 10.67
C LEU A 63 -18.22 -20.54 10.91
N THR A 64 -17.24 -20.15 11.68
CA THR A 64 -16.12 -21.02 12.05
C THR A 64 -15.89 -20.96 13.54
N GLY A 65 -15.70 -22.10 14.17
CA GLY A 65 -15.40 -22.15 15.58
C GLY A 65 -14.43 -23.29 15.92
N VAL A 66 -13.94 -23.27 17.16
CA VAL A 66 -12.98 -24.26 17.66
C VAL A 66 -13.60 -24.98 18.85
N ILE A 67 -13.60 -26.30 18.79
CA ILE A 67 -13.95 -27.18 19.89
C ILE A 67 -12.64 -27.72 20.48
N ARG A 68 -12.40 -27.48 21.75
CA ARG A 68 -11.20 -27.97 22.45
C ARG A 68 -11.35 -29.45 22.82
N ALA A 69 -11.53 -30.26 21.81
CA ALA A 69 -11.64 -31.72 21.92
C ALA A 69 -11.16 -32.36 20.62
N PRO A 70 -10.62 -33.58 20.67
CA PRO A 70 -10.27 -34.33 19.48
C PRO A 70 -11.51 -34.62 18.61
N LEU A 71 -11.28 -34.78 17.32
CA LEU A 71 -12.34 -35.07 16.36
C LEU A 71 -13.03 -36.37 16.74
N PRO A 72 -14.35 -36.36 17.04
CA PRO A 72 -15.06 -37.59 17.32
C PRO A 72 -15.18 -38.45 16.06
N SER A 73 -15.24 -39.76 16.23
CA SER A 73 -15.38 -40.72 15.14
C SER A 73 -16.68 -40.55 14.33
N VAL A 74 -17.70 -39.97 14.94
CA VAL A 74 -18.97 -39.58 14.30
C VAL A 74 -19.05 -38.06 14.32
N PRO A 75 -19.39 -37.39 13.21
CA PRO A 75 -19.57 -35.95 13.19
C PRO A 75 -20.56 -35.51 14.28
N PRO A 76 -20.18 -34.59 15.17
CA PRO A 76 -21.06 -34.17 16.26
C PRO A 76 -22.29 -33.47 15.70
N ALA A 77 -23.44 -33.76 16.29
CA ALA A 77 -24.69 -33.07 15.96
C ALA A 77 -24.55 -31.59 16.35
N LEU A 78 -24.78 -30.69 15.40
CA LEU A 78 -24.75 -29.25 15.65
C LEU A 78 -26.19 -28.77 15.88
N ARG A 79 -26.44 -28.13 17.00
CA ARG A 79 -27.72 -27.51 17.34
C ARG A 79 -27.64 -26.01 17.25
N LEU A 80 -28.46 -25.42 16.39
CA LEU A 80 -28.65 -23.97 16.28
C LEU A 80 -29.88 -23.56 17.09
N THR A 81 -29.72 -22.63 17.99
CA THR A 81 -30.82 -21.99 18.72
C THR A 81 -30.81 -20.50 18.37
N ILE A 82 -31.94 -19.99 17.91
CA ILE A 82 -32.10 -18.58 17.47
C ILE A 82 -33.03 -17.89 18.46
N SER A 83 -32.70 -16.69 18.83
CA SER A 83 -33.55 -15.86 19.68
C SER A 83 -33.65 -14.43 19.10
N PRO A 84 -34.86 -13.97 18.70
CA PRO A 84 -36.14 -14.65 18.68
C PRO A 84 -36.28 -15.71 17.55
N ASP A 85 -37.11 -16.73 17.78
CA ASP A 85 -37.31 -17.87 16.85
C ASP A 85 -37.99 -17.48 15.52
N SER A 86 -38.50 -16.24 15.40
CA SER A 86 -39.22 -15.78 14.21
C SER A 86 -38.32 -15.44 13.02
N VAL A 87 -37.02 -15.50 13.17
CA VAL A 87 -36.08 -15.12 12.12
C VAL A 87 -35.83 -16.29 11.16
N PRO A 88 -36.06 -16.15 9.85
CA PRO A 88 -35.87 -17.21 8.90
C PRO A 88 -34.40 -17.45 8.58
N VAL A 89 -33.75 -18.27 9.38
CA VAL A 89 -32.32 -18.60 9.23
C VAL A 89 -32.16 -20.09 9.00
N THR A 90 -31.31 -20.45 8.06
CA THR A 90 -30.98 -21.85 7.78
C THR A 90 -29.48 -22.09 7.96
N LEU A 91 -29.15 -23.20 8.60
CA LEU A 91 -27.77 -23.66 8.76
C LEU A 91 -27.52 -24.86 7.84
N SER A 92 -26.45 -24.84 7.09
CA SER A 92 -26.11 -25.89 6.13
C SER A 92 -24.60 -26.12 6.05
N GLY A 93 -24.20 -27.23 5.42
CA GLY A 93 -22.80 -27.49 5.09
C GLY A 93 -21.86 -27.59 6.29
N VAL A 94 -22.33 -28.23 7.37
CA VAL A 94 -21.51 -28.46 8.56
C VAL A 94 -20.35 -29.38 8.23
N THR A 95 -19.12 -28.91 8.44
CA THR A 95 -17.88 -29.67 8.27
C THR A 95 -17.01 -29.55 9.50
N THR A 96 -16.33 -30.62 9.83
CA THR A 96 -15.39 -30.64 10.95
C THR A 96 -14.01 -31.10 10.46
N SER A 97 -12.95 -30.52 10.99
CA SER A 97 -11.57 -30.88 10.68
C SER A 97 -10.69 -30.76 11.92
N GLN A 98 -9.75 -31.69 12.09
CA GLN A 98 -8.79 -31.61 13.18
C GLN A 98 -7.65 -30.64 12.82
N ARG A 99 -7.19 -29.88 13.80
CA ARG A 99 -6.06 -28.95 13.61
C ARG A 99 -4.76 -29.76 13.62
N THR A 100 -3.85 -29.47 12.69
CA THR A 100 -2.59 -30.21 12.50
C THR A 100 -1.61 -30.11 13.69
N LEU A 101 -1.72 -29.06 14.52
CA LEU A 101 -0.79 -28.76 15.61
C LEU A 101 -1.42 -28.85 17.01
N SER A 102 -2.70 -29.18 17.12
CA SER A 102 -3.42 -29.33 18.38
C SER A 102 -4.52 -30.36 18.22
N ASP A 103 -4.95 -30.97 19.35
CA ASP A 103 -6.09 -31.91 19.35
C ASP A 103 -7.45 -31.21 19.22
N ASP A 104 -7.45 -29.92 18.87
CA ASP A 104 -8.68 -29.15 18.69
C ASP A 104 -9.37 -29.48 17.38
N THR A 105 -10.69 -29.53 17.41
CA THR A 105 -11.52 -29.67 16.23
C THR A 105 -12.02 -28.30 15.76
N VAL A 106 -11.76 -27.96 14.50
CA VAL A 106 -12.34 -26.79 13.84
C VAL A 106 -13.62 -27.21 13.14
N TRP A 107 -14.71 -26.51 13.41
CA TRP A 107 -15.95 -26.69 12.69
C TRP A 107 -16.24 -25.48 11.80
N ARG A 108 -16.95 -25.71 10.70
CA ARG A 108 -17.45 -24.69 9.78
C ARG A 108 -18.87 -25.01 9.43
N ALA A 109 -19.70 -23.99 9.30
CA ALA A 109 -21.08 -24.11 8.87
C ALA A 109 -21.49 -22.87 8.09
N LYS A 110 -22.40 -23.00 7.16
CA LYS A 110 -22.94 -21.88 6.39
C LYS A 110 -24.28 -21.46 6.99
N LEU A 111 -24.36 -20.22 7.43
CA LEU A 111 -25.57 -19.59 7.89
C LEU A 111 -26.15 -18.74 6.75
N THR A 112 -27.36 -19.03 6.34
CA THR A 112 -28.08 -18.29 5.29
C THR A 112 -29.28 -17.58 5.91
N LEU A 113 -29.38 -16.26 5.69
CA LEU A 113 -30.52 -15.46 6.12
C LEU A 113 -31.59 -15.49 5.03
N GLY A 114 -32.82 -15.87 5.41
CA GLY A 114 -34.00 -15.76 4.56
C GLY A 114 -34.48 -14.29 4.42
N GLU A 115 -35.74 -14.13 4.00
CA GLU A 115 -36.31 -12.78 3.86
C GLU A 115 -36.52 -12.10 5.21
N ALA A 116 -35.87 -10.95 5.42
CA ALA A 116 -36.03 -10.09 6.58
C ALA A 116 -36.72 -8.79 6.13
N PRO A 117 -38.00 -8.57 6.50
CA PRO A 117 -38.77 -7.40 6.03
C PRO A 117 -38.30 -6.07 6.66
N ALA A 118 -37.60 -6.16 7.78
CA ALA A 118 -37.06 -5.00 8.52
C ALA A 118 -35.74 -5.37 9.20
N HIS A 119 -35.05 -4.38 9.73
CA HIS A 119 -33.87 -4.62 10.58
C HIS A 119 -34.27 -5.44 11.81
N ILE A 120 -33.59 -6.53 12.04
CA ILE A 120 -33.77 -7.43 13.17
C ILE A 120 -32.41 -7.79 13.76
N ALA A 121 -32.21 -7.50 15.03
CA ALA A 121 -31.06 -8.01 15.79
C ALA A 121 -31.46 -9.32 16.48
N PHE A 122 -30.69 -10.38 16.27
CA PHE A 122 -30.96 -11.67 16.89
C PHE A 122 -29.67 -12.35 17.35
N LYS A 123 -29.83 -13.30 18.24
CA LYS A 123 -28.76 -14.09 18.79
C LYS A 123 -28.82 -15.52 18.24
N ALA A 124 -27.71 -16.00 17.73
CA ALA A 124 -27.58 -17.38 17.26
C ALA A 124 -26.60 -18.12 18.17
N ASP A 125 -27.12 -19.06 18.96
CA ASP A 125 -26.31 -19.91 19.82
C ASP A 125 -26.10 -21.26 19.14
N ILE A 126 -24.83 -21.59 18.91
CA ILE A 126 -24.42 -22.86 18.30
C ILE A 126 -23.84 -23.74 19.39
N SER A 127 -24.43 -24.92 19.57
CA SER A 127 -24.00 -25.86 20.59
C SER A 127 -23.83 -27.28 20.01
N PHE A 128 -22.98 -28.05 20.67
CA PHE A 128 -22.72 -29.46 20.34
C PHE A 128 -23.13 -30.34 21.51
N PRO A 129 -24.38 -30.79 21.54
CA PRO A 129 -24.96 -31.51 22.70
C PRO A 129 -24.26 -32.85 23.01
N ASP A 130 -23.62 -33.44 22.01
CA ASP A 130 -22.92 -34.73 22.14
C ASP A 130 -21.54 -34.63 22.77
N LEU A 131 -21.05 -33.39 23.01
CA LEU A 131 -19.76 -33.16 23.62
C LEU A 131 -19.92 -32.83 25.11
N HIS A 132 -19.23 -33.59 25.96
CA HIS A 132 -19.32 -33.49 27.43
C HIS A 132 -18.90 -32.11 28.01
N HIS A 133 -18.29 -31.24 27.21
CA HIS A 133 -18.07 -29.85 27.53
C HIS A 133 -18.97 -29.01 26.63
N GLU A 134 -19.86 -28.22 27.20
CA GLU A 134 -20.69 -27.24 26.52
C GLU A 134 -19.86 -26.27 25.67
N ALA A 135 -19.45 -26.73 24.50
CA ALA A 135 -18.85 -25.84 23.51
C ALA A 135 -19.99 -25.08 22.83
N SER A 136 -20.55 -24.09 23.55
CA SER A 136 -21.51 -23.17 22.96
C SER A 136 -20.79 -21.89 22.52
N GLN A 137 -21.07 -21.48 21.30
CA GLN A 137 -20.62 -20.19 20.77
C GLN A 137 -21.85 -19.37 20.42
N SER A 138 -21.83 -18.12 20.87
CA SER A 138 -22.91 -17.17 20.67
C SER A 138 -22.50 -16.10 19.68
N TRP A 139 -23.36 -15.86 18.71
CA TRP A 139 -23.18 -14.87 17.66
C TRP A 139 -24.30 -13.84 17.78
N GLN A 140 -23.94 -12.56 17.79
CA GLN A 140 -24.91 -11.49 17.65
C GLN A 140 -24.99 -11.10 16.19
N ILE A 141 -26.18 -11.21 15.61
CA ILE A 141 -26.40 -11.01 14.18
C ILE A 141 -27.40 -9.89 13.97
N ASP A 142 -26.97 -8.89 13.23
CA ASP A 142 -27.82 -7.79 12.78
C ASP A 142 -28.21 -8.05 11.33
N ALA A 143 -29.48 -8.37 11.11
CA ALA A 143 -30.07 -8.68 9.80
C ALA A 143 -30.76 -7.45 9.22
N TRP A 144 -30.50 -7.16 7.97
CA TRP A 144 -31.05 -6.01 7.23
C TRP A 144 -31.84 -6.48 6.01
N PRO A 145 -32.90 -5.74 5.60
CA PRO A 145 -33.70 -6.12 4.43
C PRO A 145 -32.89 -6.06 3.13
N ASP A 146 -31.93 -5.16 3.05
CA ASP A 146 -31.08 -4.96 1.87
C ASP A 146 -29.67 -4.49 2.25
N ARG A 147 -28.76 -4.60 1.27
CA ARG A 147 -27.34 -4.21 1.44
C ARG A 147 -27.15 -2.71 1.68
N THR A 148 -28.00 -1.88 1.09
CA THR A 148 -27.86 -0.41 1.20
C THR A 148 -28.14 0.01 2.64
N SER A 149 -29.24 -0.47 3.21
CA SER A 149 -29.60 -0.21 4.62
C SER A 149 -28.52 -0.72 5.57
N MET A 150 -27.96 -1.90 5.30
CA MET A 150 -26.86 -2.46 6.07
C MET A 150 -25.59 -1.58 5.98
N GLN A 151 -25.25 -1.08 4.79
CA GLN A 151 -24.11 -0.19 4.60
C GLN A 151 -24.28 1.14 5.33
N GLU A 152 -25.45 1.77 5.21
CA GLU A 152 -25.75 3.05 5.87
C GLU A 152 -25.67 2.96 7.38
N ALA A 153 -26.08 1.82 7.94
CA ALA A 153 -26.03 1.57 9.39
C ALA A 153 -24.64 1.13 9.90
N SER A 154 -23.71 0.87 9.01
CA SER A 154 -22.37 0.42 9.41
C SER A 154 -21.67 1.46 10.30
N PRO A 155 -21.02 1.02 11.39
CA PRO A 155 -20.20 1.91 12.24
C PRO A 155 -18.94 2.42 11.54
N SER A 156 -18.55 1.82 10.42
CA SER A 156 -17.42 2.24 9.60
C SER A 156 -17.82 3.38 8.66
N LEU A 157 -17.04 4.46 8.67
CA LEU A 157 -17.23 5.60 7.75
C LEU A 157 -16.99 5.22 6.30
N LEU A 158 -16.00 4.35 6.05
CA LEU A 158 -15.69 3.88 4.70
C LEU A 158 -16.78 2.99 4.15
N VAL A 159 -17.35 2.10 4.96
CA VAL A 159 -18.47 1.25 4.53
C VAL A 159 -19.71 2.11 4.31
N SER A 160 -20.08 2.95 5.27
CA SER A 160 -21.33 3.73 5.21
C SER A 160 -21.36 4.75 4.08
N LYS A 161 -20.22 5.36 3.70
CA LYS A 161 -20.16 6.40 2.67
C LYS A 161 -19.71 5.92 1.31
N LEU A 162 -18.83 4.92 1.25
CA LEU A 162 -18.18 4.46 0.02
C LEU A 162 -18.45 2.99 -0.29
N GLY A 163 -19.05 2.23 0.61
CA GLY A 163 -19.25 0.77 0.45
C GLY A 163 -17.95 -0.03 0.41
N ILE A 164 -16.85 0.54 0.90
CA ILE A 164 -15.52 -0.08 0.87
C ILE A 164 -15.16 -0.58 2.25
N GLU A 165 -14.81 -1.84 2.34
CA GLU A 165 -14.33 -2.43 3.58
C GLU A 165 -12.99 -1.80 3.99
N PRO A 166 -12.88 -1.22 5.22
CA PRO A 166 -11.72 -0.44 5.62
C PRO A 166 -10.43 -1.25 5.67
N LEU A 167 -10.51 -2.54 5.99
CA LEU A 167 -9.34 -3.42 6.00
C LEU A 167 -8.79 -3.64 4.58
N HIS A 168 -9.65 -3.88 3.61
CA HIS A 168 -9.25 -4.00 2.20
C HIS A 168 -8.66 -2.69 1.66
N ALA A 169 -9.26 -1.54 2.02
CA ALA A 169 -8.72 -0.23 1.66
C ALA A 169 -7.33 0.00 2.26
N ALA A 170 -7.13 -0.34 3.53
CA ALA A 170 -5.84 -0.22 4.21
C ALA A 170 -4.76 -1.09 3.54
N PHE A 171 -5.07 -2.36 3.23
CA PHE A 171 -4.15 -3.25 2.52
C PHE A 171 -3.83 -2.76 1.10
N ALA A 172 -4.83 -2.30 0.35
CA ALA A 172 -4.60 -1.75 -0.98
C ALA A 172 -3.68 -0.52 -0.96
N CYS A 173 -3.87 0.38 0.00
CA CYS A 173 -2.99 1.53 0.21
C CYS A 173 -1.57 1.11 0.61
N LEU A 174 -1.42 0.13 1.50
CA LEU A 174 -0.13 -0.38 1.94
C LEU A 174 0.65 -1.00 0.76
N ILE A 175 0.00 -1.86 -0.03
CA ILE A 175 0.60 -2.49 -1.21
C ILE A 175 1.00 -1.40 -2.22
N SER A 176 0.14 -0.43 -2.48
CA SER A 176 0.41 0.68 -3.40
C SER A 176 1.60 1.52 -2.93
N ALA A 177 1.67 1.85 -1.64
CA ALA A 177 2.78 2.57 -1.05
C ALA A 177 4.10 1.79 -1.16
N LEU A 178 4.08 0.47 -0.91
CA LEU A 178 5.24 -0.40 -1.04
C LEU A 178 5.75 -0.45 -2.50
N LEU A 179 4.84 -0.60 -3.46
CA LEU A 179 5.19 -0.62 -4.88
C LEU A 179 5.83 0.72 -5.31
N LEU A 180 5.28 1.85 -4.87
CA LEU A 180 5.86 3.17 -5.14
C LEU A 180 7.21 3.36 -4.47
N ALA A 181 7.37 2.87 -3.24
CA ALA A 181 8.64 2.90 -2.51
C ALA A 181 9.73 2.07 -3.20
N LEU A 182 9.40 0.92 -3.79
CA LEU A 182 10.31 0.09 -4.58
C LEU A 182 10.60 0.71 -5.97
N LEU A 183 9.60 1.33 -6.57
CA LEU A 183 9.76 1.98 -7.87
C LEU A 183 10.72 3.18 -7.81
N TYR A 184 10.72 3.93 -6.70
CA TYR A 184 11.56 5.11 -6.55
C TYR A 184 13.06 4.83 -6.71
N PRO A 185 13.69 3.88 -5.99
CA PRO A 185 15.09 3.53 -6.20
C PRO A 185 15.35 2.91 -7.57
N ALA A 186 14.41 2.09 -8.09
CA ALA A 186 14.55 1.52 -9.43
C ALA A 186 14.66 2.62 -10.50
N LEU A 187 13.78 3.62 -10.46
CA LEU A 187 13.85 4.78 -11.35
C LEU A 187 15.14 5.58 -11.14
N TYR A 188 15.62 5.71 -9.90
CA TYR A 188 16.89 6.35 -9.61
C TYR A 188 18.08 5.65 -10.28
N PHE A 189 18.14 4.32 -10.21
CA PHE A 189 19.20 3.54 -10.84
C PHE A 189 19.13 3.59 -12.36
N ILE A 190 17.93 3.51 -12.94
CA ILE A 190 17.73 3.63 -14.40
C ILE A 190 18.15 5.02 -14.87
N ASP A 191 17.69 6.08 -14.21
CA ASP A 191 18.05 7.47 -14.54
C ASP A 191 19.57 7.68 -14.47
N ARG A 192 20.23 7.18 -13.41
CA ARG A 192 21.68 7.23 -13.27
C ARG A 192 22.41 6.50 -14.40
N ARG A 193 21.96 5.30 -14.79
CA ARG A 193 22.56 4.54 -15.88
C ARG A 193 22.34 5.23 -17.24
N THR A 194 21.18 5.81 -17.47
CA THR A 194 20.86 6.53 -18.69
C THR A 194 21.72 7.79 -18.83
N LEU A 195 21.86 8.57 -17.74
CA LEU A 195 22.73 9.75 -17.68
C LEU A 195 24.21 9.36 -17.93
N ALA A 196 24.67 8.29 -17.30
CA ALA A 196 26.04 7.83 -17.51
C ALA A 196 26.30 7.40 -18.97
N ARG A 197 25.34 6.72 -19.60
CA ARG A 197 25.45 6.32 -21.03
C ARG A 197 25.42 7.50 -21.99
N SER A 198 24.71 8.57 -21.67
CA SER A 198 24.68 9.81 -22.45
C SER A 198 25.88 10.74 -22.19
N GLY A 199 26.84 10.33 -21.36
CA GLY A 199 28.00 11.14 -20.99
C GLY A 199 27.67 12.36 -20.13
N CYS A 200 26.47 12.36 -19.48
CA CYS A 200 26.03 13.42 -18.61
C CYS A 200 26.38 13.10 -17.15
N LEU A 201 26.86 14.11 -16.43
CA LEU A 201 27.11 14.02 -15.00
C LEU A 201 26.03 14.79 -14.23
N ARG A 202 25.58 14.22 -13.14
CA ARG A 202 24.60 14.87 -12.27
C ARG A 202 25.31 15.67 -11.18
N VAL A 203 24.98 16.95 -11.09
CA VAL A 203 25.40 17.82 -9.99
C VAL A 203 24.53 17.47 -8.78
N PHE A 204 25.14 17.07 -7.68
CA PHE A 204 24.45 16.80 -6.42
C PHE A 204 24.58 17.93 -5.39
N HIS A 205 25.63 18.76 -5.54
CA HIS A 205 25.83 19.91 -4.69
C HIS A 205 26.48 21.06 -5.50
N ALA A 206 26.07 22.27 -5.20
CA ALA A 206 26.65 23.47 -5.77
C ALA A 206 27.01 24.45 -4.64
N ARG A 207 28.21 24.98 -4.66
CA ARG A 207 28.70 25.95 -3.67
C ARG A 207 29.29 27.17 -4.38
N THR A 208 28.79 28.34 -4.06
CA THR A 208 29.35 29.59 -4.56
C THR A 208 30.62 29.92 -3.79
N SER A 209 31.71 30.22 -4.50
CA SER A 209 33.01 30.57 -3.93
C SER A 209 33.53 31.79 -4.70
N GLY A 210 33.27 32.98 -4.16
CA GLY A 210 33.56 34.23 -4.84
C GLY A 210 32.81 34.39 -6.17
N PRO A 211 33.49 34.71 -7.29
CA PRO A 211 32.88 34.87 -8.59
C PRO A 211 32.52 33.53 -9.27
N ASP A 212 33.00 32.42 -8.72
CA ASP A 212 32.84 31.10 -9.30
C ASP A 212 31.83 30.26 -8.52
N THR A 213 31.16 29.34 -9.20
CA THR A 213 30.35 28.31 -8.57
C THR A 213 31.01 26.93 -8.75
N LEU A 214 31.29 26.28 -7.63
CA LEU A 214 31.81 24.92 -7.62
C LEU A 214 30.66 23.94 -7.70
N LEU A 215 30.68 23.03 -8.68
CA LEU A 215 29.67 22.01 -8.93
C LEU A 215 30.29 20.66 -8.60
N TYR A 216 29.67 19.95 -7.65
CA TYR A 216 30.07 18.62 -7.21
C TYR A 216 29.27 17.57 -7.95
N CYS A 217 29.95 16.67 -8.65
CA CYS A 217 29.36 15.58 -9.41
C CYS A 217 29.91 14.23 -8.93
N VAL A 218 29.12 13.18 -9.02
CA VAL A 218 29.62 11.82 -8.79
C VAL A 218 30.53 11.43 -9.95
N GLN A 219 31.71 10.89 -9.64
CA GLN A 219 32.63 10.44 -10.66
C GLN A 219 32.03 9.28 -11.46
N PRO A 220 32.02 9.32 -12.79
CA PRO A 220 31.58 8.21 -13.62
C PRO A 220 32.58 7.05 -13.51
N GLU A 221 32.07 5.82 -13.55
CA GLU A 221 32.89 4.61 -13.54
C GLU A 221 33.67 4.43 -14.87
N ARG A 222 33.15 5.02 -15.94
CA ARG A 222 33.74 5.01 -17.29
C ARG A 222 33.83 6.46 -17.77
N ASP A 223 34.84 6.76 -18.58
CA ASP A 223 35.06 8.09 -19.17
C ASP A 223 35.25 9.20 -18.12
N ALA A 224 36.28 9.08 -17.30
CA ALA A 224 36.64 10.09 -16.35
C ALA A 224 36.78 11.48 -17.01
N PRO A 225 36.27 12.57 -16.39
CA PRO A 225 36.38 13.89 -16.95
C PRO A 225 37.85 14.30 -17.14
N VAL A 226 38.14 14.88 -18.27
CA VAL A 226 39.51 15.30 -18.63
C VAL A 226 39.76 16.75 -18.18
N ARG A 227 40.88 17.00 -17.54
CA ARG A 227 41.31 18.38 -17.16
C ARG A 227 41.44 19.26 -18.39
N GLY A 228 41.02 20.52 -18.27
CA GLY A 228 41.09 21.48 -19.37
C GLY A 228 39.96 21.40 -20.38
N THR A 229 39.09 20.35 -20.32
CA THR A 229 37.94 20.28 -21.18
C THR A 229 36.77 21.06 -20.58
N ALA A 230 36.10 21.85 -21.42
CA ALA A 230 34.90 22.59 -21.01
C ALA A 230 33.65 21.72 -21.14
N TYR A 231 32.86 21.67 -20.09
CA TYR A 231 31.62 20.91 -20.01
C TYR A 231 30.44 21.86 -19.97
N ARG A 232 29.37 21.52 -20.69
CA ARG A 232 28.12 22.29 -20.65
C ARG A 232 27.35 22.00 -19.38
N VAL A 233 26.95 23.02 -18.67
CA VAL A 233 26.10 22.95 -17.48
C VAL A 233 24.67 23.26 -17.91
N LEU A 234 23.78 22.29 -17.70
CA LEU A 234 22.38 22.43 -18.07
C LEU A 234 21.51 22.49 -16.79
N SER A 235 20.44 23.25 -16.84
CA SER A 235 19.40 23.23 -15.82
C SER A 235 18.63 21.90 -15.81
N ALA A 236 17.79 21.70 -14.81
CA ALA A 236 16.88 20.54 -14.77
C ALA A 236 15.87 20.51 -15.93
N THR A 237 15.66 21.64 -16.60
CA THR A 237 14.79 21.78 -17.78
C THR A 237 15.54 21.66 -19.10
N GLY A 238 16.89 21.46 -19.06
CA GLY A 238 17.73 21.35 -20.23
C GLY A 238 18.27 22.69 -20.77
N GLN A 239 18.00 23.80 -20.09
CA GLN A 239 18.54 25.10 -20.47
C GLN A 239 20.05 25.18 -20.16
N LEU A 240 20.82 25.77 -21.05
CA LEU A 240 22.24 25.99 -20.84
C LEU A 240 22.46 27.10 -19.79
N LEU A 241 23.08 26.73 -18.68
CA LEU A 241 23.42 27.64 -17.57
C LEU A 241 24.81 28.23 -17.74
N GLY A 242 25.72 27.55 -18.47
CA GLY A 242 27.07 27.98 -18.68
C GLY A 242 28.04 26.85 -19.01
N MET A 243 29.33 27.18 -19.00
CA MET A 243 30.42 26.23 -19.23
C MET A 243 31.24 26.09 -17.95
N ALA A 244 31.51 24.85 -17.55
CA ALA A 244 32.33 24.55 -16.39
C ALA A 244 33.59 23.78 -16.80
N VAL A 245 34.68 23.99 -16.09
CA VAL A 245 35.95 23.29 -16.29
C VAL A 245 36.23 22.42 -15.07
N LEU A 246 36.79 21.23 -15.29
CA LEU A 246 37.16 20.33 -14.18
C LEU A 246 38.25 21.02 -13.31
N ALA A 247 37.89 21.29 -12.07
CA ALA A 247 38.79 21.90 -11.07
C ALA A 247 39.56 20.82 -10.30
N ASP A 248 38.86 19.78 -9.87
CA ASP A 248 39.43 18.68 -9.09
C ASP A 248 38.75 17.36 -9.39
N SER A 249 39.50 16.23 -9.25
CA SER A 249 39.02 14.90 -9.47
C SER A 249 39.50 13.97 -8.36
N GLY A 250 38.61 13.65 -7.44
CA GLY A 250 38.81 12.65 -6.38
C GLY A 250 38.30 11.26 -6.76
N ARG A 251 38.54 10.28 -5.90
CA ARG A 251 38.10 8.87 -6.16
C ARG A 251 36.60 8.67 -6.33
N ARG A 252 35.75 9.48 -5.70
CA ARG A 252 34.29 9.32 -5.69
C ARG A 252 33.53 10.52 -6.27
N HIS A 253 34.17 11.65 -6.43
CA HIS A 253 33.55 12.88 -6.91
C HIS A 253 34.52 13.70 -7.76
N CYS A 254 33.95 14.48 -8.67
CA CYS A 254 34.66 15.47 -9.43
C CYS A 254 34.04 16.85 -9.18
N VAL A 255 34.88 17.85 -9.15
CA VAL A 255 34.49 19.22 -8.89
C VAL A 255 34.73 20.04 -10.16
N PHE A 256 33.67 20.66 -10.65
CA PHE A 256 33.75 21.56 -11.80
C PHE A 256 33.60 23.00 -11.33
N ARG A 257 34.38 23.89 -11.92
CA ARG A 257 34.29 25.33 -11.71
C ARG A 257 33.46 25.92 -12.84
N LEU A 258 32.31 26.47 -12.51
CA LEU A 258 31.47 27.24 -13.39
C LEU A 258 31.84 28.72 -13.22
N HIS A 259 32.46 29.30 -14.23
CA HIS A 259 32.65 30.75 -14.27
C HIS A 259 31.28 31.38 -14.56
N ALA A 260 30.87 32.32 -13.72
CA ALA A 260 29.68 33.09 -13.98
C ALA A 260 29.83 33.74 -15.37
N ALA A 261 29.16 33.18 -16.36
CA ALA A 261 29.01 33.88 -17.63
C ALA A 261 28.37 35.22 -17.27
N ARG A 262 29.08 36.32 -17.49
CA ARG A 262 28.48 37.65 -17.45
C ARG A 262 27.23 37.56 -18.30
N ALA A 263 26.07 37.49 -17.66
CA ALA A 263 24.83 37.74 -18.33
C ALA A 263 24.94 39.10 -18.97
N ARG A 264 25.31 39.16 -20.24
CA ARG A 264 25.15 40.37 -21.02
C ARG A 264 23.66 40.61 -21.07
N ALA A 265 23.19 41.50 -20.17
CA ALA A 265 21.94 42.16 -20.37
C ALA A 265 22.05 42.81 -21.77
N GLY A 266 21.25 42.27 -22.70
CA GLY A 266 20.89 42.86 -23.95
C GLY A 266 19.41 43.12 -23.90
#